data_d5e442c26158f77db48f24563698464a
#
_entry.id   d5e442c26158f77db48f24563698464a
#
_cell.length_a   1.000
_cell.length_b   1.000
_cell.length_c   1.000
_cell.angle_alpha   90.00
_cell.angle_beta   90.00
_cell.angle_gamma   90.00
#
_symmetry.space_group_name_H-M   'P 1'
#
loop_
_entity.id
_entity.type
_entity.pdbx_description
1 polymer ?
#
loop_
_entity_poly.entity_id
_entity_poly.type
_entity_poly.pdbx_seq_one_letter_code
_entity_poly.pdbx_strand_id
1 'polypeptide(L)'
;ALLYGDWDTFSGQVFTEWRNDSAHYADRLRTHVIDPFRVPEGWGIWCGLDWGYSKPFSVGWYAVDRDRRLYRIREYYGCTGEPNVGVRLEPGAVARQIRAIEADDPNLRGRTIRRVGDPAIWGSDGTESIGALMERERVYFEKGDHARMDGKMQVHHRLAFDDGGLPMLYVFSTCKHFIRTVPSLVYSQRDVEDVDT
;
A
#
# COMPACT_ATOMS: atom_id res chain seq x y z
N ALA A 1 -16.65 -21.60 25.75
CA ALA A 1 -15.92 -20.43 25.27
C ALA A 1 -14.77 -20.86 24.37
N LEU A 2 -15.04 -21.42 23.23
CA LEU A 2 -14.02 -21.85 22.24
C LEU A 2 -14.76 -22.18 20.96
N LEU A 3 -14.96 -21.19 20.05
CA LEU A 3 -15.45 -21.53 18.69
C LEU A 3 -15.55 -20.29 17.76
N TYR A 4 -14.65 -19.32 17.93
CA TYR A 4 -14.31 -18.41 16.84
C TYR A 4 -12.79 -18.35 16.79
N GLY A 5 -12.20 -19.33 16.09
CA GLY A 5 -10.80 -19.31 15.74
C GLY A 5 -10.58 -18.14 14.78
N ASP A 6 -9.84 -17.16 15.24
CA ASP A 6 -9.33 -16.08 14.41
C ASP A 6 -8.28 -16.71 13.48
N TRP A 7 -8.67 -17.08 12.27
CA TRP A 7 -7.82 -17.75 11.28
C TRP A 7 -6.78 -16.81 10.67
N ASP A 8 -6.82 -15.54 11.05
CA ASP A 8 -5.94 -14.49 10.50
C ASP A 8 -4.68 -14.25 11.35
N THR A 9 -4.51 -14.94 12.49
CA THR A 9 -3.31 -14.77 13.34
C THR A 9 -2.34 -15.93 13.15
N PHE A 10 -1.28 -15.71 12.36
CA PHE A 10 -0.15 -16.64 12.26
C PHE A 10 0.91 -16.33 13.32
N SER A 11 1.56 -17.36 13.86
CA SER A 11 2.69 -17.19 14.78
C SER A 11 3.79 -16.39 14.09
N GLY A 12 4.18 -15.23 14.69
CA GLY A 12 5.20 -14.34 14.13
C GLY A 12 4.68 -13.26 13.17
N GLN A 13 3.37 -13.08 13.06
CA GLN A 13 2.78 -12.01 12.24
C GLN A 13 3.25 -10.62 12.73
N VAL A 14 3.63 -9.75 11.76
CA VAL A 14 4.10 -8.39 12.07
C VAL A 14 2.95 -7.49 12.52
N PHE A 15 1.85 -7.44 11.76
CA PHE A 15 0.73 -6.55 12.01
C PHE A 15 -0.45 -7.31 12.64
N THR A 16 -0.36 -7.57 13.93
CA THR A 16 -1.39 -8.30 14.70
C THR A 16 -2.67 -7.50 14.90
N GLU A 17 -2.65 -6.19 14.68
CA GLU A 17 -3.79 -5.29 14.73
C GLU A 17 -4.71 -5.44 13.51
N TRP A 18 -4.19 -6.01 12.40
CA TRP A 18 -4.95 -6.13 11.17
C TRP A 18 -6.25 -6.92 11.37
N ARG A 19 -7.34 -6.37 10.87
CA ARG A 19 -8.67 -7.01 10.87
C ARG A 19 -9.34 -6.81 9.52
N ASN A 20 -9.91 -7.88 9.00
CA ASN A 20 -10.72 -7.90 7.78
C ASN A 20 -12.06 -8.58 8.10
N ASP A 21 -13.03 -7.78 8.54
CA ASP A 21 -14.36 -8.26 8.88
C ASP A 21 -15.39 -7.72 7.88
N SER A 22 -15.87 -8.59 7.00
CA SER A 22 -16.81 -8.22 5.96
C SER A 22 -18.20 -7.82 6.47
N ALA A 23 -18.57 -8.19 7.70
CA ALA A 23 -19.81 -7.75 8.32
C ALA A 23 -19.80 -6.25 8.63
N HIS A 24 -18.60 -5.66 8.74
CA HIS A 24 -18.38 -4.27 9.13
C HIS A 24 -17.82 -3.38 8.00
N TYR A 25 -17.84 -3.81 6.75
CA TYR A 25 -17.36 -2.99 5.63
C TYR A 25 -18.16 -1.69 5.45
N ALA A 26 -19.46 -1.72 5.72
CA ALA A 26 -20.33 -0.57 5.55
C ALA A 26 -20.27 0.41 6.74
N ASP A 27 -20.28 -0.08 7.97
CA ASP A 27 -20.23 0.74 9.19
C ASP A 27 -18.80 1.12 9.62
N ARG A 28 -17.78 0.42 9.08
CA ARG A 28 -16.34 0.67 9.28
C ARG A 28 -15.84 0.45 10.70
N LEU A 29 -16.58 -0.27 11.52
CA LEU A 29 -16.24 -0.52 12.90
C LEU A 29 -15.36 -1.77 13.05
N ARG A 30 -14.24 -1.63 13.76
CA ARG A 30 -13.31 -2.74 14.09
C ARG A 30 -12.84 -3.55 12.87
N THR A 31 -12.80 -2.93 11.70
CA THR A 31 -12.27 -3.48 10.45
C THR A 31 -11.38 -2.46 9.75
N HIS A 32 -10.37 -2.93 9.03
CA HIS A 32 -9.54 -2.08 8.16
C HIS A 32 -10.06 -2.08 6.72
N VAL A 33 -10.77 -3.14 6.33
CA VAL A 33 -11.31 -3.26 4.98
C VAL A 33 -12.73 -2.69 4.95
N ILE A 34 -13.00 -1.85 3.95
CA ILE A 34 -14.27 -1.15 3.81
C ILE A 34 -14.76 -1.18 2.36
N ASP A 35 -16.04 -0.95 2.18
CA ASP A 35 -16.61 -0.76 0.86
C ASP A 35 -16.04 0.49 0.19
N PRO A 36 -15.74 0.44 -1.13
CA PRO A 36 -15.31 1.60 -1.88
C PRO A 36 -16.38 2.70 -1.89
N PHE A 37 -15.92 3.94 -1.82
CA PHE A 37 -16.78 5.12 -1.93
C PHE A 37 -16.17 6.20 -2.82
N ARG A 38 -16.94 7.17 -3.22
CA ARG A 38 -16.44 8.34 -3.94
C ARG A 38 -15.67 9.25 -2.99
N VAL A 39 -14.35 9.38 -3.22
CA VAL A 39 -13.47 10.21 -2.38
C VAL A 39 -13.84 11.69 -2.54
N PRO A 40 -14.10 12.42 -1.44
CA PRO A 40 -14.40 13.86 -1.50
C PRO A 40 -13.26 14.66 -2.16
N GLU A 41 -13.62 15.69 -2.93
CA GLU A 41 -12.64 16.49 -3.66
C GLU A 41 -11.63 17.24 -2.76
N GLY A 42 -12.04 17.60 -1.56
CA GLY A 42 -11.17 18.29 -0.60
C GLY A 42 -10.14 17.40 0.12
N TRP A 43 -10.13 16.08 -0.14
CA TRP A 43 -9.12 15.19 0.45
C TRP A 43 -7.84 15.16 -0.39
N GLY A 44 -6.69 15.12 0.28
CA GLY A 44 -5.40 14.97 -0.41
C GLY A 44 -5.24 13.57 -1.01
N ILE A 45 -4.62 13.48 -2.19
CA ILE A 45 -4.30 12.19 -2.83
C ILE A 45 -2.80 12.00 -2.88
N TRP A 46 -2.37 10.82 -2.45
CA TRP A 46 -0.98 10.39 -2.44
C TRP A 46 -0.83 9.09 -3.21
N CYS A 47 0.34 8.88 -3.78
CA CYS A 47 0.71 7.63 -4.42
C CYS A 47 2.06 7.17 -3.88
N GLY A 48 2.17 5.93 -3.45
CA GLY A 48 3.41 5.30 -3.00
C GLY A 48 3.87 4.25 -4.00
N LEU A 49 5.17 4.22 -4.30
CA LEU A 49 5.81 3.20 -5.12
C LEU A 49 6.91 2.50 -4.33
N ASP A 50 6.82 1.19 -4.25
CA ASP A 50 7.90 0.28 -3.91
C ASP A 50 8.25 -0.52 -5.17
N TRP A 51 9.50 -0.39 -5.64
CA TRP A 51 9.92 -0.96 -6.91
C TRP A 51 10.36 -2.42 -6.77
N GLY A 52 9.93 -3.24 -7.71
CA GLY A 52 10.40 -4.60 -7.91
C GLY A 52 10.42 -4.97 -9.39
N TYR A 53 11.37 -5.78 -9.80
CA TYR A 53 11.49 -6.34 -11.15
C TYR A 53 11.27 -7.85 -11.15
N SER A 54 12.16 -8.60 -10.51
CA SER A 54 12.00 -10.05 -10.29
C SER A 54 11.05 -10.36 -9.13
N LYS A 55 10.99 -9.48 -8.13
CA LYS A 55 9.96 -9.42 -7.10
C LYS A 55 8.84 -8.48 -7.55
N PRO A 56 7.61 -8.64 -7.06
CA PRO A 56 6.53 -7.74 -7.42
C PRO A 56 6.81 -6.29 -7.00
N PHE A 57 6.53 -5.33 -7.87
CA PHE A 57 6.41 -3.95 -7.45
C PHE A 57 5.03 -3.68 -6.84
N SER A 58 4.95 -2.66 -5.99
CA SER A 58 3.69 -2.22 -5.39
C SER A 58 3.48 -0.72 -5.61
N VAL A 59 2.36 -0.38 -6.23
CA VAL A 59 1.87 1.01 -6.31
C VAL A 59 0.56 1.09 -5.56
N GLY A 60 0.46 2.06 -4.63
CA GLY A 60 -0.75 2.29 -3.86
C GLY A 60 -1.18 3.74 -3.91
N TRP A 61 -2.47 4.01 -4.16
CA TRP A 61 -3.04 5.35 -4.05
C TRP A 61 -3.82 5.46 -2.75
N TYR A 62 -3.60 6.58 -2.07
CA TYR A 62 -4.16 6.86 -0.75
C TYR A 62 -4.88 8.20 -0.77
N ALA A 63 -6.09 8.22 -0.24
CA ALA A 63 -6.76 9.45 0.12
C ALA A 63 -6.51 9.77 1.60
N VAL A 64 -6.42 11.06 1.93
CA VAL A 64 -6.21 11.53 3.30
C VAL A 64 -7.34 12.48 3.65
N ASP A 65 -8.10 12.17 4.69
CA ASP A 65 -9.17 13.02 5.19
C ASP A 65 -8.67 14.18 6.09
N ARG A 66 -9.58 14.96 6.62
CA ARG A 66 -9.25 16.10 7.49
C ARG A 66 -8.70 15.69 8.85
N ASP A 67 -9.02 14.47 9.30
CA ASP A 67 -8.54 13.88 10.55
C ASP A 67 -7.21 13.12 10.36
N ARG A 68 -6.58 13.24 9.16
CA ARG A 68 -5.37 12.56 8.76
C ARG A 68 -5.48 11.05 8.69
N ARG A 69 -6.70 10.53 8.57
CA ARG A 69 -6.93 9.11 8.33
C ARG A 69 -6.60 8.78 6.88
N LEU A 70 -5.89 7.68 6.69
CA LEU A 70 -5.52 7.18 5.38
C LEU A 70 -6.56 6.19 4.86
N TYR A 71 -6.83 6.26 3.57
CA TYR A 71 -7.66 5.32 2.85
C TYR A 71 -6.89 4.83 1.63
N ARG A 72 -6.45 3.55 1.63
CA ARG A 72 -5.90 2.95 0.42
C ARG A 72 -7.04 2.66 -0.55
N ILE A 73 -7.15 3.49 -1.59
CA ILE A 73 -8.31 3.51 -2.49
C ILE A 73 -8.10 2.75 -3.79
N ARG A 74 -6.84 2.54 -4.18
CA ARG A 74 -6.46 1.86 -5.42
C ARG A 74 -5.09 1.21 -5.26
N GLU A 75 -4.85 0.12 -6.01
CA GLU A 75 -3.54 -0.51 -6.09
C GLU A 75 -3.21 -0.95 -7.52
N TYR A 76 -1.91 -1.04 -7.80
CA TYR A 76 -1.35 -1.70 -8.96
C TYR A 76 -0.16 -2.54 -8.49
N TYR A 77 -0.32 -3.85 -8.53
CA TYR A 77 0.64 -4.81 -7.98
C TYR A 77 1.20 -5.69 -9.09
N GLY A 78 2.52 -5.64 -9.26
CA GLY A 78 3.24 -6.31 -10.34
C GLY A 78 3.58 -7.77 -10.07
N CYS A 79 2.56 -8.60 -9.80
CA CYS A 79 2.70 -10.03 -9.53
C CYS A 79 2.20 -10.86 -10.71
N THR A 80 2.87 -11.98 -11.02
CA THR A 80 2.47 -12.93 -12.06
C THR A 80 1.29 -13.82 -11.67
N GLY A 81 0.90 -13.84 -10.41
CA GLY A 81 -0.02 -14.81 -9.81
C GLY A 81 0.69 -15.85 -8.95
N GLU A 82 1.97 -16.12 -9.17
CA GLU A 82 2.81 -16.89 -8.25
C GLU A 82 3.28 -16.02 -7.09
N PRO A 83 3.29 -16.55 -5.86
CA PRO A 83 3.73 -15.79 -4.70
C PRO A 83 5.16 -15.24 -4.90
N ASN A 84 5.32 -13.94 -4.62
CA ASN A 84 6.61 -13.25 -4.65
C ASN A 84 7.36 -13.26 -6.01
N VAL A 85 6.63 -13.45 -7.13
CA VAL A 85 7.18 -13.43 -8.49
C VAL A 85 6.68 -12.22 -9.25
N GLY A 86 7.58 -11.31 -9.62
CA GLY A 86 7.29 -10.08 -10.34
C GLY A 86 7.07 -10.30 -11.84
N VAL A 87 6.26 -9.43 -12.44
CA VAL A 87 5.93 -9.46 -13.89
C VAL A 87 7.06 -8.99 -14.80
N ARG A 88 8.18 -8.51 -14.26
CA ARG A 88 9.39 -8.05 -14.97
C ARG A 88 9.11 -6.96 -16.00
N LEU A 89 8.23 -6.02 -15.67
CA LEU A 89 7.96 -4.86 -16.50
C LEU A 89 9.06 -3.81 -16.36
N GLU A 90 9.37 -3.14 -17.47
CA GLU A 90 10.29 -2.00 -17.45
C GLU A 90 9.66 -0.76 -16.79
N PRO A 91 10.47 0.12 -16.17
CA PRO A 91 9.99 1.30 -15.47
C PRO A 91 9.06 2.19 -16.28
N GLY A 92 9.38 2.41 -17.57
CA GLY A 92 8.54 3.21 -18.47
C GLY A 92 7.16 2.56 -18.70
N ALA A 93 7.08 1.24 -18.80
CA ALA A 93 5.80 0.54 -18.95
C ALA A 93 4.95 0.67 -17.68
N VAL A 94 5.56 0.55 -16.51
CA VAL A 94 4.87 0.75 -15.22
C VAL A 94 4.37 2.20 -15.10
N ALA A 95 5.19 3.19 -15.48
CA ALA A 95 4.82 4.60 -15.45
C ALA A 95 3.64 4.91 -16.37
N ARG A 96 3.63 4.37 -17.60
CA ARG A 96 2.48 4.50 -18.52
C ARG A 96 1.20 3.92 -17.91
N GLN A 97 1.30 2.77 -17.25
CA GLN A 97 0.15 2.15 -16.61
C GLN A 97 -0.34 2.96 -15.39
N ILE A 98 0.56 3.54 -14.59
CA ILE A 98 0.21 4.48 -13.51
C ILE A 98 -0.63 5.62 -14.07
N ARG A 99 -0.18 6.28 -15.15
CA ARG A 99 -0.93 7.35 -15.79
C ARG A 99 -2.29 6.91 -16.32
N ALA A 100 -2.36 5.73 -16.92
CA ALA A 100 -3.62 5.18 -17.41
C ALA A 100 -4.62 4.97 -16.27
N ILE A 101 -4.17 4.38 -15.16
CA ILE A 101 -4.99 4.20 -13.96
C ILE A 101 -5.49 5.55 -13.42
N GLU A 102 -4.59 6.53 -13.29
CA GLU A 102 -4.93 7.86 -12.78
C GLU A 102 -5.90 8.63 -13.69
N ALA A 103 -5.83 8.40 -15.00
CA ALA A 103 -6.74 9.00 -15.97
C ALA A 103 -8.12 8.33 -16.00
N ASP A 104 -8.20 7.04 -15.68
CA ASP A 104 -9.44 6.26 -15.77
C ASP A 104 -10.20 6.18 -14.45
N ASP A 105 -9.47 6.09 -13.31
CA ASP A 105 -10.10 5.94 -12.00
C ASP A 105 -10.87 7.21 -11.60
N PRO A 106 -12.17 7.09 -11.26
CA PRO A 106 -12.99 8.24 -10.92
C PRO A 106 -12.54 8.98 -9.65
N ASN A 107 -11.80 8.37 -8.75
CA ASN A 107 -11.27 9.01 -7.54
C ASN A 107 -9.91 9.70 -7.78
N LEU A 108 -9.26 9.42 -8.92
CA LEU A 108 -7.93 9.94 -9.24
C LEU A 108 -7.94 10.95 -10.40
N ARG A 109 -8.88 10.79 -11.33
CA ARG A 109 -8.99 11.60 -12.53
C ARG A 109 -9.06 13.09 -12.22
N GLY A 110 -8.12 13.85 -12.80
CA GLY A 110 -8.07 15.30 -12.65
C GLY A 110 -7.62 15.78 -11.27
N ARG A 111 -7.20 14.89 -10.38
CA ARG A 111 -6.70 15.24 -9.05
C ARG A 111 -5.20 15.55 -9.07
N THR A 112 -4.79 16.44 -8.20
CA THR A 112 -3.36 16.59 -7.89
C THR A 112 -2.93 15.41 -7.01
N ILE A 113 -1.97 14.64 -7.50
CA ILE A 113 -1.46 13.43 -6.83
C ILE A 113 0.00 13.67 -6.46
N ARG A 114 0.30 13.61 -5.17
CA ARG A 114 1.67 13.64 -4.67
C ARG A 114 2.22 12.23 -4.65
N ARG A 115 3.35 12.01 -5.34
CA ARG A 115 3.94 10.66 -5.46
C ARG A 115 5.23 10.56 -4.69
N VAL A 116 5.38 9.47 -3.93
CA VAL A 116 6.57 9.16 -3.14
C VAL A 116 7.07 7.77 -3.53
N GLY A 117 8.35 7.66 -3.86
CA GLY A 117 8.99 6.40 -4.23
C GLY A 117 10.09 6.02 -3.24
N ASP A 118 10.36 4.71 -3.16
CA ASP A 118 11.54 4.22 -2.45
C ASP A 118 12.79 4.88 -3.03
N PRO A 119 13.69 5.45 -2.21
CA PRO A 119 14.93 6.06 -2.66
C PRO A 119 15.82 5.18 -3.53
N ALA A 120 15.70 3.87 -3.46
CA ALA A 120 16.45 2.95 -4.33
C ALA A 120 16.20 3.17 -5.84
N ILE A 121 15.04 3.74 -6.23
CA ILE A 121 14.74 4.01 -7.65
C ILE A 121 15.64 5.09 -8.28
N TRP A 122 16.37 5.87 -7.47
CA TRP A 122 17.37 6.84 -7.96
C TRP A 122 18.80 6.31 -7.92
N GLY A 123 19.03 5.10 -7.38
CA GLY A 123 20.31 4.42 -7.49
C GLY A 123 20.59 4.07 -8.95
N SER A 124 21.85 4.17 -9.38
CA SER A 124 22.29 3.72 -10.68
C SER A 124 23.67 3.09 -10.59
N ASP A 125 23.91 2.07 -11.40
CA ASP A 125 25.18 1.36 -11.57
C ASP A 125 25.94 1.82 -12.83
N GLY A 126 25.70 3.06 -13.26
CA GLY A 126 26.23 3.61 -14.51
C GLY A 126 25.21 3.62 -15.65
N THR A 127 24.00 3.08 -15.41
CA THR A 127 22.85 3.19 -16.31
C THR A 127 21.89 4.27 -15.85
N GLU A 128 20.86 4.55 -16.62
CA GLU A 128 19.82 5.49 -16.24
C GLU A 128 18.97 4.92 -15.09
N SER A 129 18.69 5.75 -14.08
CA SER A 129 17.92 5.31 -12.91
C SER A 129 16.46 5.01 -13.25
N ILE A 130 15.82 4.14 -12.45
CA ILE A 130 14.40 3.82 -12.58
C ILE A 130 13.55 5.09 -12.51
N GLY A 131 13.85 6.00 -11.56
CA GLY A 131 13.18 7.29 -11.43
C GLY A 131 13.26 8.11 -12.70
N ALA A 132 14.45 8.22 -13.32
CA ALA A 132 14.64 8.97 -14.57
C ALA A 132 13.86 8.34 -15.74
N LEU A 133 13.80 7.01 -15.83
CA LEU A 133 12.99 6.32 -16.84
C LEU A 133 11.49 6.59 -16.66
N MET A 134 11.01 6.67 -15.42
CA MET A 134 9.62 7.03 -15.13
C MET A 134 9.31 8.51 -15.45
N GLU A 135 10.26 9.41 -15.17
CA GLU A 135 10.14 10.84 -15.50
C GLU A 135 9.99 11.09 -17.02
N ARG A 136 10.63 10.30 -17.86
CA ARG A 136 10.43 10.35 -19.33
C ARG A 136 8.98 10.13 -19.73
N GLU A 137 8.28 9.30 -18.96
CA GLU A 137 6.86 9.04 -19.13
C GLU A 137 5.98 10.03 -18.35
N ARG A 138 6.56 11.13 -17.85
CA ARG A 138 5.88 12.19 -17.09
C ARG A 138 5.28 11.71 -15.76
N VAL A 139 5.89 10.72 -15.13
CA VAL A 139 5.56 10.27 -13.76
C VAL A 139 6.74 10.63 -12.86
N TYR A 140 6.51 11.60 -11.98
CA TYR A 140 7.51 12.17 -11.10
C TYR A 140 7.26 11.69 -9.67
N PHE A 141 8.30 11.19 -9.01
CA PHE A 141 8.27 10.78 -7.61
C PHE A 141 9.19 11.67 -6.79
N GLU A 142 8.78 11.98 -5.57
CA GLU A 142 9.63 12.52 -4.51
C GLU A 142 10.30 11.34 -3.79
N LYS A 143 11.50 11.55 -3.25
CA LYS A 143 12.16 10.55 -2.40
C LYS A 143 11.39 10.35 -1.10
N GLY A 144 11.09 9.10 -0.79
CA GLY A 144 10.60 8.70 0.52
C GLY A 144 11.70 8.72 1.59
N ASP A 145 11.29 8.62 2.84
CA ASP A 145 12.20 8.43 3.96
C ASP A 145 12.59 6.95 4.09
N HIS A 146 13.85 6.68 4.41
CA HIS A 146 14.39 5.33 4.62
C HIS A 146 14.24 4.79 6.06
N ALA A 147 13.68 5.56 6.98
CA ALA A 147 13.55 5.15 8.37
C ALA A 147 12.57 3.98 8.52
N ARG A 148 13.03 2.74 8.19
CA ARG A 148 12.21 1.52 8.19
C ARG A 148 11.51 1.27 9.52
N MET A 149 12.21 1.45 10.64
CA MET A 149 11.65 1.27 11.98
C MET A 149 10.53 2.27 12.26
N ASP A 150 10.77 3.56 11.97
CA ASP A 150 9.76 4.60 12.13
C ASP A 150 8.56 4.36 11.22
N GLY A 151 8.81 3.93 9.98
CA GLY A 151 7.76 3.55 9.03
C GLY A 151 6.92 2.39 9.53
N LYS A 152 7.53 1.32 10.04
CA LYS A 152 6.83 0.16 10.62
C LYS A 152 5.98 0.57 11.82
N MET A 153 6.55 1.34 12.75
CA MET A 153 5.81 1.86 13.91
C MET A 153 4.63 2.74 13.51
N GLN A 154 4.78 3.57 12.47
CA GLN A 154 3.66 4.35 11.92
C GLN A 154 2.54 3.47 11.39
N VAL A 155 2.85 2.33 10.76
CA VAL A 155 1.83 1.39 10.30
C VAL A 155 1.09 0.77 11.50
N HIS A 156 1.80 0.30 12.54
CA HIS A 156 1.19 -0.19 13.76
C HIS A 156 0.23 0.83 14.39
N HIS A 157 0.69 2.09 14.56
CA HIS A 157 -0.18 3.16 15.09
C HIS A 157 -1.42 3.43 14.25
N ARG A 158 -1.31 3.31 12.93
CA ARG A 158 -2.45 3.53 12.03
C ARG A 158 -3.41 2.35 11.98
N LEU A 159 -2.92 1.15 12.26
CA LEU A 159 -3.76 -0.05 12.35
C LEU A 159 -4.43 -0.19 13.73
N ALA A 160 -3.91 0.43 14.78
CA ALA A 160 -4.54 0.39 16.08
C ALA A 160 -5.93 1.04 16.04
N PHE A 161 -6.90 0.37 16.66
CA PHE A 161 -8.25 0.91 16.81
C PHE A 161 -8.32 1.84 18.02
N ASP A 162 -8.99 2.96 17.86
CA ASP A 162 -9.35 3.84 18.97
C ASP A 162 -10.49 3.26 19.83
N ASP A 163 -10.88 3.96 20.90
CA ASP A 163 -11.97 3.56 21.79
C ASP A 163 -13.32 3.41 21.06
N GLY A 164 -13.50 4.12 19.95
CA GLY A 164 -14.67 4.03 19.08
C GLY A 164 -14.59 2.84 18.11
N GLY A 165 -13.48 2.13 18.04
CA GLY A 165 -13.25 1.03 17.12
C GLY A 165 -12.88 1.48 15.71
N LEU A 166 -12.35 2.69 15.55
CA LEU A 166 -11.94 3.25 14.26
C LEU A 166 -10.41 3.27 14.13
N PRO A 167 -9.82 2.76 13.04
CA PRO A 167 -8.39 2.84 12.79
C PRO A 167 -8.03 4.13 12.05
N MET A 168 -6.74 4.42 11.93
CA MET A 168 -6.21 5.51 11.12
C MET A 168 -5.81 5.09 9.70
N LEU A 169 -5.98 3.80 9.34
CA LEU A 169 -5.79 3.26 8.01
C LEU A 169 -6.96 2.37 7.61
N TYR A 170 -7.65 2.76 6.55
CA TYR A 170 -8.63 1.94 5.86
C TYR A 170 -8.13 1.49 4.48
N VAL A 171 -8.68 0.38 4.01
CA VAL A 171 -8.36 -0.21 2.71
C VAL A 171 -9.65 -0.55 1.99
N PHE A 172 -9.82 -0.08 0.76
CA PHE A 172 -10.97 -0.47 -0.05
C PHE A 172 -10.91 -1.97 -0.36
N SER A 173 -12.04 -2.63 -0.28
CA SER A 173 -12.19 -4.07 -0.53
C SER A 173 -11.74 -4.49 -1.94
N THR A 174 -11.54 -3.53 -2.83
CA THR A 174 -10.96 -3.71 -4.17
C THR A 174 -9.43 -3.86 -4.18
N CYS A 175 -8.73 -3.45 -3.10
CA CYS A 175 -7.27 -3.59 -2.94
C CYS A 175 -6.90 -5.00 -2.48
N LYS A 176 -7.16 -5.99 -3.29
CA LYS A 176 -7.10 -7.41 -2.94
C LYS A 176 -5.70 -7.92 -2.61
N HIS A 177 -4.68 -7.37 -3.29
CA HIS A 177 -3.29 -7.77 -3.05
C HIS A 177 -2.82 -7.27 -1.68
N PHE A 178 -3.09 -6.02 -1.33
CA PHE A 178 -2.77 -5.48 -0.02
C PHE A 178 -3.47 -6.27 1.10
N ILE A 179 -4.78 -6.52 0.95
CA ILE A 179 -5.58 -7.29 1.91
C ILE A 179 -5.02 -8.69 2.12
N ARG A 180 -4.52 -9.33 1.06
CA ARG A 180 -3.92 -10.66 1.12
C ARG A 180 -2.51 -10.66 1.73
N THR A 181 -1.70 -9.64 1.41
CA THR A 181 -0.28 -9.65 1.76
C THR A 181 0.00 -9.14 3.18
N VAL A 182 -0.74 -8.15 3.67
CA VAL A 182 -0.49 -7.58 5.01
C VAL A 182 -0.55 -8.63 6.13
N PRO A 183 -1.58 -9.49 6.23
CA PRO A 183 -1.62 -10.49 7.29
C PRO A 183 -0.56 -11.60 7.13
N SER A 184 0.04 -11.76 5.93
CA SER A 184 1.06 -12.77 5.70
C SER A 184 2.49 -12.31 6.01
N LEU A 185 2.67 -11.04 6.38
CA LEU A 185 3.98 -10.52 6.76
C LEU A 185 4.40 -11.06 8.12
N VAL A 186 5.58 -11.70 8.17
CA VAL A 186 6.16 -12.27 9.38
C VAL A 186 7.50 -11.61 9.70
N TYR A 187 7.89 -11.64 10.97
CA TYR A 187 9.22 -11.18 11.36
C TYR A 187 10.30 -12.07 10.77
N SER A 188 11.38 -11.45 10.29
CA SER A 188 12.54 -12.20 9.82
C SER A 188 13.15 -13.04 10.94
N GLN A 189 13.50 -14.30 10.63
CA GLN A 189 14.19 -15.18 11.58
C GLN A 189 15.64 -14.74 11.85
N ARG A 190 16.21 -13.92 10.96
CA ARG A 190 17.60 -13.42 11.05
C ARG A 190 17.70 -12.08 11.73
N ASP A 191 16.67 -11.27 11.59
CA ASP A 191 16.57 -9.95 12.21
C ASP A 191 15.15 -9.75 12.70
N VAL A 192 14.94 -9.87 14.02
CA VAL A 192 13.63 -9.73 14.67
C VAL A 192 13.03 -8.31 14.54
N GLU A 193 13.80 -7.35 14.05
CA GLU A 193 13.35 -5.99 13.77
C GLU A 193 12.91 -5.80 12.31
N ASP A 194 13.27 -6.72 11.42
CA ASP A 194 12.93 -6.67 10.00
C ASP A 194 11.81 -7.66 9.64
N VAL A 195 11.22 -7.47 8.47
CA VAL A 195 10.14 -8.31 7.93
C VAL A 195 10.74 -9.27 6.91
N ASP A 196 10.37 -10.54 6.98
CA ASP A 196 10.75 -11.53 5.98
C ASP A 196 9.95 -11.32 4.68
N THR A 197 10.65 -11.24 3.53
CA THR A 197 10.09 -10.90 2.21
C THR A 197 10.34 -11.99 1.17
#